data_b0d041a418b93e58adbc3230a32577eb
#
_entry.id   b0d041a418b93e58adbc3230a32577eb
#
_cell.length_a   1.000
_cell.length_b   1.000
_cell.length_c   1.000
_cell.angle_alpha   90.00
_cell.angle_beta   90.00
_cell.angle_gamma   90.00
#
_symmetry.space_group_name_H-M   'P 1'
#
loop_
_entity.id
_entity.type
_entity.pdbx_description
1 polymer ?
#
loop_
_entity_poly.entity_id
_entity_poly.type
_entity_poly.pdbx_seq_one_letter_code
_entity_poly.pdbx_strand_id
1 'polypeptide(L)'
;MTTRDISDPHHDARGAGGASAMTDHGVATVAITALAEGDSPRLGGLDMAHVRLLAERLDVLPPVLIHRATMRVVDGRHRVAAARSHGLEHVPVRWFEGSDDEAFVAAVRLNASHGLPLAGHERAAAVQRILASHQERSDRWIASVCGVAPRTVAALRARTAPEGTTAAGFRIGRDGRRRPLSARAGRERAQEIMVREPQASLRAVARRAGISVGTALDVRRRLAAEPKDAPAAASADILRPRLEQLLRDPSLRYNDQGRTLLRLATSTLAFMERPDSIAQAAASHSRESLQLVARACAEGWQRFGAQVADGNPGQDAPGIAV
;
A
#
# COMPACT_ATOMS: atom_id res chain seq x y z
N MET A 1 -35.53 -42.81 -27.41
CA MET A 1 -35.23 -43.33 -26.10
C MET A 1 -34.13 -42.46 -25.48
N THR A 2 -34.54 -41.63 -24.64
CA THR A 2 -33.99 -40.96 -23.45
C THR A 2 -32.62 -40.30 -23.60
N THR A 3 -32.63 -39.08 -23.99
CA THR A 3 -31.61 -38.09 -23.86
C THR A 3 -31.65 -37.55 -22.38
N ARG A 4 -30.57 -37.70 -21.68
CA ARG A 4 -30.37 -37.02 -20.36
C ARG A 4 -29.57 -35.75 -20.54
N ASP A 5 -30.27 -34.66 -20.38
CA ASP A 5 -29.80 -33.32 -20.19
C ASP A 5 -29.11 -33.24 -18.77
N ILE A 6 -27.85 -32.82 -18.72
CA ILE A 6 -27.17 -32.46 -17.48
C ILE A 6 -26.63 -31.04 -17.69
N SER A 7 -27.48 -30.09 -17.34
CA SER A 7 -27.08 -28.69 -17.14
C SER A 7 -26.19 -28.60 -15.90
N ASP A 8 -24.93 -28.25 -16.10
CA ASP A 8 -23.99 -27.93 -15.01
C ASP A 8 -23.92 -26.40 -14.87
N PRO A 9 -24.40 -25.81 -13.75
CA PRO A 9 -24.40 -24.38 -13.52
C PRO A 9 -23.23 -23.98 -12.58
N HIS A 10 -21.99 -24.21 -12.97
CA HIS A 10 -20.82 -23.63 -12.31
C HIS A 10 -19.82 -23.09 -13.32
N HIS A 11 -20.24 -22.06 -14.06
CA HIS A 11 -19.27 -21.20 -14.74
C HIS A 11 -18.75 -20.16 -13.74
N ASP A 12 -17.62 -20.54 -13.19
CA ASP A 12 -16.74 -19.77 -12.32
C ASP A 12 -16.53 -18.36 -12.85
N ALA A 13 -17.06 -17.37 -12.17
CA ALA A 13 -16.74 -15.96 -12.37
C ALA A 13 -15.30 -15.69 -11.91
N ARG A 14 -14.34 -16.10 -12.73
CA ARG A 14 -12.95 -15.67 -12.58
C ARG A 14 -12.89 -14.20 -12.90
N GLY A 15 -12.75 -13.39 -11.85
CA GLY A 15 -12.62 -11.96 -11.90
C GLY A 15 -11.55 -11.50 -12.88
N ALA A 16 -12.00 -10.96 -14.00
CA ALA A 16 -11.19 -10.24 -14.97
C ALA A 16 -10.69 -8.96 -14.30
N GLY A 17 -9.54 -9.04 -13.62
CA GLY A 17 -8.81 -7.88 -13.14
C GLY A 17 -8.31 -7.04 -14.30
N GLY A 18 -9.00 -5.93 -14.61
CA GLY A 18 -8.41 -4.77 -15.27
C GLY A 18 -7.76 -4.96 -16.63
N ALA A 19 -8.25 -5.85 -17.48
CA ALA A 19 -8.01 -5.77 -18.91
C ALA A 19 -8.90 -4.64 -19.44
N SER A 20 -8.28 -3.50 -19.75
CA SER A 20 -8.88 -2.36 -20.42
C SER A 20 -9.81 -2.85 -21.53
N ALA A 21 -11.04 -2.35 -21.54
CA ALA A 21 -12.06 -2.61 -22.56
C ALA A 21 -11.68 -1.98 -23.91
N MET A 22 -10.55 -2.38 -24.46
CA MET A 22 -10.27 -2.27 -25.90
C MET A 22 -10.97 -3.45 -26.55
N THR A 23 -12.27 -3.30 -26.75
CA THR A 23 -13.03 -4.22 -27.58
C THR A 23 -12.50 -4.09 -29.00
N ASP A 24 -12.14 -5.20 -29.60
CA ASP A 24 -11.66 -5.27 -30.99
C ASP A 24 -12.84 -5.12 -31.97
N HIS A 25 -13.48 -3.96 -31.94
CA HIS A 25 -14.53 -3.57 -32.90
C HIS A 25 -13.91 -2.95 -34.14
N GLY A 26 -12.98 -3.58 -34.83
CA GLY A 26 -12.44 -3.09 -36.07
C GLY A 26 -12.11 -1.60 -36.12
N VAL A 27 -11.52 -1.14 -37.19
CA VAL A 27 -11.28 0.29 -37.46
C VAL A 27 -12.52 0.86 -38.13
N ALA A 28 -13.11 1.91 -37.56
CA ALA A 28 -14.19 2.67 -38.17
C ALA A 28 -13.66 4.02 -38.69
N THR A 29 -14.42 4.67 -39.54
CA THR A 29 -14.11 6.03 -40.05
C THR A 29 -15.13 7.00 -39.46
N VAL A 30 -14.68 8.10 -38.88
CA VAL A 30 -15.54 9.09 -38.22
C VAL A 30 -15.19 10.50 -38.69
N ALA A 31 -16.20 11.33 -38.86
CA ALA A 31 -16.04 12.72 -39.23
C ALA A 31 -15.34 13.49 -38.09
N ILE A 32 -14.31 14.28 -38.43
CA ILE A 32 -13.54 15.07 -37.43
C ILE A 32 -14.44 16.05 -36.71
N THR A 33 -15.49 16.57 -37.34
CA THR A 33 -16.47 17.49 -36.76
C THR A 33 -17.36 16.85 -35.70
N ALA A 34 -17.49 15.51 -35.69
CA ALA A 34 -18.23 14.77 -34.68
C ALA A 34 -17.39 14.47 -33.42
N LEU A 35 -16.09 14.70 -33.48
CA LEU A 35 -15.19 14.42 -32.36
C LEU A 35 -15.20 15.57 -31.35
N ALA A 36 -15.41 15.23 -30.10
CA ALA A 36 -15.27 16.15 -28.96
C ALA A 36 -13.84 16.10 -28.37
N GLU A 37 -13.41 17.21 -27.81
CA GLU A 37 -12.16 17.21 -27.04
C GLU A 37 -12.32 16.36 -25.78
N GLY A 38 -11.39 15.43 -25.58
CA GLY A 38 -11.33 14.62 -24.38
C GLY A 38 -10.36 15.19 -23.33
N ASP A 39 -10.42 14.61 -22.15
CA ASP A 39 -9.45 14.87 -21.11
C ASP A 39 -8.08 14.37 -21.54
N SER A 40 -7.09 15.24 -21.49
CA SER A 40 -5.72 14.93 -21.89
C SER A 40 -4.81 14.92 -20.67
N PRO A 41 -3.90 13.94 -20.56
CA PRO A 41 -2.83 14.01 -19.56
C PRO A 41 -1.77 15.09 -19.90
N ARG A 42 -1.83 15.69 -21.10
CA ARG A 42 -0.94 16.78 -21.51
C ARG A 42 -1.50 18.10 -21.05
N LEU A 43 -0.76 18.79 -20.19
CA LEU A 43 -1.14 20.10 -19.68
C LEU A 43 -0.76 21.23 -20.66
N GLY A 44 0.27 21.01 -21.46
CA GLY A 44 0.73 21.98 -22.46
C GLY A 44 -0.09 22.05 -23.74
N GLY A 45 -1.18 21.27 -23.87
CA GLY A 45 -2.01 21.27 -25.08
C GLY A 45 -1.37 20.52 -26.25
N LEU A 46 -1.53 21.04 -27.48
CA LEU A 46 -0.99 20.46 -28.70
C LEU A 46 0.42 21.01 -29.00
N ASP A 47 1.37 20.11 -29.19
CA ASP A 47 2.67 20.47 -29.78
C ASP A 47 2.55 20.62 -31.29
N MET A 48 2.58 21.84 -31.78
CA MET A 48 2.41 22.16 -33.19
C MET A 48 3.57 21.68 -34.06
N ALA A 49 4.78 21.53 -33.50
CA ALA A 49 5.90 20.95 -34.24
C ALA A 49 5.66 19.46 -34.48
N HIS A 50 5.18 18.77 -33.45
CA HIS A 50 4.77 17.36 -33.56
C HIS A 50 3.56 17.17 -34.50
N VAL A 51 2.57 18.07 -34.48
CA VAL A 51 1.43 18.05 -35.42
C VAL A 51 1.93 18.12 -36.87
N ARG A 52 2.88 19.00 -37.21
CA ARG A 52 3.46 19.12 -38.57
C ARG A 52 4.15 17.82 -39.00
N LEU A 53 4.96 17.23 -38.12
CA LEU A 53 5.62 15.95 -38.40
C LEU A 53 4.62 14.80 -38.67
N LEU A 54 3.51 14.78 -37.94
CA LEU A 54 2.45 13.79 -38.17
C LEU A 54 1.70 14.04 -39.47
N ALA A 55 1.53 15.30 -39.87
CA ALA A 55 0.86 15.68 -41.11
C ALA A 55 1.57 15.17 -42.36
N GLU A 56 2.91 14.99 -42.29
CA GLU A 56 3.70 14.43 -43.40
C GLU A 56 3.51 12.92 -43.61
N ARG A 57 2.85 12.22 -42.68
CA ARG A 57 2.77 10.74 -42.63
C ARG A 57 1.39 10.25 -42.28
N LEU A 58 0.33 10.96 -42.68
CA LEU A 58 -1.06 10.69 -42.28
C LEU A 58 -1.57 9.28 -42.69
N ASP A 59 -1.05 8.77 -43.80
CA ASP A 59 -1.40 7.47 -44.40
C ASP A 59 -0.97 6.26 -43.55
N VAL A 60 0.09 6.43 -42.72
CA VAL A 60 0.66 5.35 -41.89
C VAL A 60 0.37 5.52 -40.42
N LEU A 61 -0.39 6.54 -40.01
CA LEU A 61 -0.69 6.77 -38.61
C LEU A 61 -1.70 5.74 -38.06
N PRO A 62 -1.51 5.26 -36.83
CA PRO A 62 -2.46 4.37 -36.20
C PRO A 62 -3.79 5.09 -35.94
N PRO A 63 -4.93 4.35 -35.92
CA PRO A 63 -6.24 4.91 -35.63
C PRO A 63 -6.28 5.70 -34.32
N VAL A 64 -7.11 6.74 -34.28
CA VAL A 64 -7.39 7.55 -33.08
C VAL A 64 -8.26 6.74 -32.12
N LEU A 65 -7.99 6.80 -30.83
CA LEU A 65 -8.83 6.14 -29.81
C LEU A 65 -9.92 7.10 -29.33
N ILE A 66 -11.19 6.71 -29.51
CA ILE A 66 -12.36 7.54 -29.19
C ILE A 66 -13.22 6.84 -28.14
N HIS A 67 -13.64 7.57 -27.12
CA HIS A 67 -14.63 7.11 -26.16
C HIS A 67 -16.01 7.04 -26.82
N ARG A 68 -16.54 5.82 -26.98
CA ARG A 68 -17.72 5.56 -27.80
C ARG A 68 -18.97 6.34 -27.36
N ALA A 69 -19.23 6.39 -26.06
CA ALA A 69 -20.43 7.02 -25.52
C ALA A 69 -20.42 8.56 -25.61
N THR A 70 -19.23 9.19 -25.59
CA THR A 70 -19.10 10.65 -25.51
C THR A 70 -18.47 11.28 -26.74
N MET A 71 -18.01 10.46 -27.70
CA MET A 71 -17.26 10.90 -28.89
C MET A 71 -15.98 11.67 -28.57
N ARG A 72 -15.49 11.61 -27.33
CA ARG A 72 -14.27 12.29 -26.88
C ARG A 72 -13.02 11.54 -27.31
N VAL A 73 -12.02 12.31 -27.73
CA VAL A 73 -10.70 11.76 -28.09
C VAL A 73 -9.97 11.34 -26.81
N VAL A 74 -9.74 10.03 -26.68
CA VAL A 74 -8.96 9.43 -25.58
C VAL A 74 -7.46 9.49 -25.87
N ASP A 75 -7.07 9.10 -27.11
CA ASP A 75 -5.67 9.23 -27.59
C ASP A 75 -5.63 9.62 -29.05
N GLY A 76 -4.63 10.41 -29.42
CA GLY A 76 -4.38 10.83 -30.79
C GLY A 76 -4.84 12.25 -31.12
N ARG A 77 -4.97 13.17 -30.16
CA ARG A 77 -5.32 14.59 -30.39
C ARG A 77 -4.39 15.25 -31.42
N HIS A 78 -3.09 14.97 -31.40
CA HIS A 78 -2.15 15.46 -32.41
C HIS A 78 -2.44 14.90 -33.80
N ARG A 79 -2.85 13.63 -33.89
CA ARG A 79 -3.26 12.99 -35.16
C ARG A 79 -4.52 13.62 -35.75
N VAL A 80 -5.51 13.91 -34.89
CA VAL A 80 -6.73 14.65 -35.31
C VAL A 80 -6.39 16.06 -35.77
N ALA A 81 -5.51 16.78 -35.05
CA ALA A 81 -5.06 18.11 -35.44
C ALA A 81 -4.27 18.09 -36.77
N ALA A 82 -3.42 17.08 -36.96
CA ALA A 82 -2.68 16.89 -38.23
C ALA A 82 -3.64 16.60 -39.41
N ALA A 83 -4.62 15.72 -39.22
CA ALA A 83 -5.63 15.44 -40.23
C ALA A 83 -6.43 16.70 -40.61
N ARG A 84 -6.87 17.46 -39.59
CA ARG A 84 -7.59 18.73 -39.79
C ARG A 84 -6.78 19.76 -40.54
N SER A 85 -5.46 19.92 -40.23
CA SER A 85 -4.58 20.87 -40.92
C SER A 85 -4.31 20.49 -42.41
N HIS A 86 -4.51 19.23 -42.75
CA HIS A 86 -4.40 18.71 -44.14
C HIS A 86 -5.74 18.71 -44.87
N GLY A 87 -6.80 19.24 -44.26
CA GLY A 87 -8.13 19.30 -44.88
C GLY A 87 -8.86 17.96 -44.95
N LEU A 88 -8.45 16.96 -44.18
CA LEU A 88 -9.20 15.71 -44.09
C LEU A 88 -10.48 15.92 -43.29
N GLU A 89 -11.59 15.41 -43.80
CA GLU A 89 -12.89 15.47 -43.12
C GLU A 89 -13.10 14.30 -42.15
N HIS A 90 -12.41 13.20 -42.36
CA HIS A 90 -12.58 11.95 -41.62
C HIS A 90 -11.25 11.39 -41.13
N VAL A 91 -11.30 10.64 -40.03
CA VAL A 91 -10.14 9.91 -39.48
C VAL A 91 -10.49 8.48 -39.11
N PRO A 92 -9.54 7.52 -39.25
CA PRO A 92 -9.73 6.18 -38.76
C PRO A 92 -9.71 6.16 -37.23
N VAL A 93 -10.69 5.45 -36.63
CA VAL A 93 -10.84 5.39 -35.17
C VAL A 93 -10.96 3.96 -34.67
N ARG A 94 -10.54 3.76 -33.42
CA ARG A 94 -10.88 2.59 -32.59
C ARG A 94 -11.72 3.06 -31.41
N TRP A 95 -12.62 2.22 -30.96
CA TRP A 95 -13.53 2.55 -29.89
C TRP A 95 -12.96 2.14 -28.53
N PHE A 96 -13.13 3.01 -27.56
CA PHE A 96 -12.94 2.74 -26.16
C PHE A 96 -14.31 2.70 -25.49
N GLU A 97 -14.54 1.66 -24.70
CA GLU A 97 -15.74 1.49 -23.88
C GLU A 97 -15.32 1.44 -22.40
N GLY A 98 -15.98 2.22 -21.55
CA GLY A 98 -15.67 2.34 -20.13
C GLY A 98 -16.12 3.68 -19.56
N SER A 99 -15.71 3.97 -18.35
CA SER A 99 -15.95 5.27 -17.72
C SER A 99 -14.93 6.34 -18.17
N ASP A 100 -15.22 7.61 -17.90
CA ASP A 100 -14.29 8.71 -18.17
C ASP A 100 -12.95 8.54 -17.40
N ASP A 101 -12.99 8.01 -16.18
CA ASP A 101 -11.79 7.74 -15.39
C ASP A 101 -10.95 6.61 -16.00
N GLU A 102 -11.59 5.56 -16.51
CA GLU A 102 -10.89 4.48 -17.24
C GLU A 102 -10.33 4.99 -18.57
N ALA A 103 -11.05 5.87 -19.26
CA ALA A 103 -10.57 6.52 -20.49
C ALA A 103 -9.31 7.36 -20.20
N PHE A 104 -9.30 8.12 -19.09
CA PHE A 104 -8.12 8.86 -18.67
C PHE A 104 -6.92 7.94 -18.36
N VAL A 105 -7.14 6.83 -17.66
CA VAL A 105 -6.10 5.81 -17.41
C VAL A 105 -5.54 5.24 -18.71
N ALA A 106 -6.41 4.96 -19.70
CA ALA A 106 -6.01 4.50 -21.01
C ALA A 106 -5.16 5.55 -21.76
N ALA A 107 -5.60 6.82 -21.74
CA ALA A 107 -4.86 7.94 -22.31
C ALA A 107 -3.45 8.09 -21.72
N VAL A 108 -3.32 8.03 -20.40
CA VAL A 108 -2.02 8.10 -19.70
C VAL A 108 -1.13 6.93 -20.11
N ARG A 109 -1.65 5.71 -20.11
CA ARG A 109 -0.89 4.50 -20.47
C ARG A 109 -0.35 4.55 -21.89
N LEU A 110 -1.18 4.98 -22.86
CA LEU A 110 -0.77 5.10 -24.26
C LEU A 110 0.31 6.17 -24.44
N ASN A 111 0.19 7.31 -23.76
CA ASN A 111 1.20 8.37 -23.79
C ASN A 111 2.49 8.01 -23.03
N ALA A 112 2.45 7.05 -22.09
CA ALA A 112 3.65 6.54 -21.43
C ALA A 112 4.41 5.50 -22.26
N SER A 113 3.71 4.80 -23.19
CA SER A 113 4.26 3.69 -23.97
C SER A 113 4.69 4.08 -25.39
N HIS A 114 4.00 5.05 -26.02
CA HIS A 114 4.18 5.40 -27.42
C HIS A 114 4.02 6.91 -27.64
N GLY A 115 4.64 7.43 -28.71
CA GLY A 115 4.52 8.82 -29.14
C GLY A 115 5.38 9.79 -28.36
N LEU A 116 4.96 11.06 -28.30
CA LEU A 116 5.64 12.11 -27.55
C LEU A 116 5.51 11.84 -26.05
N PRO A 117 6.62 11.67 -25.29
CA PRO A 117 6.54 11.35 -23.85
C PRO A 117 5.90 12.48 -23.04
N LEU A 118 5.16 12.14 -21.99
CA LEU A 118 4.67 13.10 -21.00
C LEU A 118 5.86 13.70 -20.23
N ALA A 119 5.83 14.99 -19.97
CA ALA A 119 6.80 15.67 -19.11
C ALA A 119 6.68 15.18 -17.64
N GLY A 120 7.71 15.41 -16.84
CA GLY A 120 7.73 14.95 -15.45
C GLY A 120 6.56 15.49 -14.61
N HIS A 121 6.22 16.77 -14.78
CA HIS A 121 5.09 17.40 -14.09
C HIS A 121 3.73 16.88 -14.57
N GLU A 122 3.58 16.55 -15.86
CA GLU A 122 2.36 15.95 -16.42
C GLU A 122 2.15 14.53 -15.88
N ARG A 123 3.22 13.73 -15.77
CA ARG A 123 3.17 12.41 -15.13
C ARG A 123 2.78 12.50 -13.65
N ALA A 124 3.29 13.51 -12.93
CA ALA A 124 2.93 13.72 -11.54
C ALA A 124 1.45 14.13 -11.39
N ALA A 125 0.94 15.02 -12.25
CA ALA A 125 -0.47 15.39 -12.29
C ALA A 125 -1.37 14.20 -12.63
N ALA A 126 -0.96 13.36 -13.60
CA ALA A 126 -1.68 12.13 -13.92
C ALA A 126 -1.73 11.15 -12.73
N VAL A 127 -0.62 11.00 -11.99
CA VAL A 127 -0.61 10.19 -10.76
C VAL A 127 -1.62 10.71 -9.74
N GLN A 128 -1.65 12.03 -9.48
CA GLN A 128 -2.58 12.63 -8.52
C GLN A 128 -4.04 12.39 -8.90
N ARG A 129 -4.38 12.58 -10.18
CA ARG A 129 -5.75 12.35 -10.68
C ARG A 129 -6.15 10.88 -10.57
N ILE A 130 -5.27 9.94 -10.95
CA ILE A 130 -5.53 8.50 -10.83
C ILE A 130 -5.62 8.09 -9.36
N LEU A 131 -4.85 8.70 -8.45
CA LEU A 131 -4.99 8.48 -7.01
C LEU A 131 -6.35 8.91 -6.48
N ALA A 132 -6.94 9.98 -7.01
CA ALA A 132 -8.26 10.46 -6.61
C ALA A 132 -9.38 9.54 -7.10
N SER A 133 -9.32 9.08 -8.35
CA SER A 133 -10.37 8.26 -8.98
C SER A 133 -10.25 6.76 -8.69
N HIS A 134 -9.03 6.25 -8.43
CA HIS A 134 -8.72 4.82 -8.26
C HIS A 134 -7.95 4.57 -6.97
N GLN A 135 -8.51 4.98 -5.84
CA GLN A 135 -7.86 4.90 -4.51
C GLN A 135 -7.50 3.46 -4.11
N GLU A 136 -8.25 2.47 -4.59
CA GLU A 136 -8.06 1.06 -4.32
C GLU A 136 -6.86 0.46 -5.10
N ARG A 137 -6.33 1.15 -6.12
CA ARG A 137 -5.20 0.64 -6.90
C ARG A 137 -3.87 0.77 -6.16
N SER A 138 -3.02 -0.26 -6.33
CA SER A 138 -1.69 -0.26 -5.72
C SER A 138 -0.74 0.76 -6.37
N ASP A 139 0.23 1.26 -5.59
CA ASP A 139 1.23 2.19 -6.09
C ASP A 139 2.02 1.62 -7.27
N ARG A 140 2.25 0.28 -7.29
CA ARG A 140 2.89 -0.40 -8.43
C ARG A 140 2.03 -0.40 -9.68
N TRP A 141 0.71 -0.52 -9.53
CA TRP A 141 -0.20 -0.45 -10.67
C TRP A 141 -0.22 0.97 -11.25
N ILE A 142 -0.41 2.01 -10.41
CA ILE A 142 -0.42 3.42 -10.84
C ILE A 142 0.93 3.81 -11.46
N ALA A 143 2.03 3.39 -10.84
CA ALA A 143 3.38 3.62 -11.35
C ALA A 143 3.57 3.05 -12.76
N SER A 144 3.04 1.84 -13.03
CA SER A 144 3.11 1.22 -14.36
C SER A 144 2.26 1.92 -15.41
N VAL A 145 1.15 2.56 -15.01
CA VAL A 145 0.30 3.36 -15.91
C VAL A 145 0.99 4.68 -16.28
N CYS A 146 1.56 5.37 -15.29
CA CYS A 146 2.13 6.72 -15.47
C CYS A 146 3.60 6.73 -15.90
N GLY A 147 4.26 5.59 -16.00
CA GLY A 147 5.68 5.53 -16.33
C GLY A 147 6.58 6.17 -15.26
N VAL A 148 6.26 6.00 -13.97
CA VAL A 148 7.02 6.53 -12.83
C VAL A 148 7.45 5.42 -11.87
N ALA A 149 8.35 5.74 -10.92
CA ALA A 149 8.73 4.78 -9.90
C ALA A 149 7.61 4.60 -8.84
N PRO A 150 7.37 3.39 -8.29
CA PRO A 150 6.36 3.18 -7.24
C PRO A 150 6.54 4.06 -6.00
N ARG A 151 7.80 4.38 -5.64
CA ARG A 151 8.13 5.30 -4.55
C ARG A 151 7.59 6.72 -4.77
N THR A 152 7.55 7.17 -6.03
CA THR A 152 7.00 8.49 -6.39
C THR A 152 5.49 8.51 -6.14
N VAL A 153 4.79 7.43 -6.52
CA VAL A 153 3.35 7.29 -6.26
C VAL A 153 3.07 7.26 -4.76
N ALA A 154 3.85 6.49 -3.99
CA ALA A 154 3.72 6.42 -2.53
C ALA A 154 3.91 7.79 -1.86
N ALA A 155 4.91 8.57 -2.29
CA ALA A 155 5.16 9.91 -1.79
C ALA A 155 4.02 10.88 -2.12
N LEU A 156 3.47 10.84 -3.34
CA LEU A 156 2.32 11.66 -3.74
C LEU A 156 1.06 11.27 -2.96
N ARG A 157 0.80 9.97 -2.78
CA ARG A 157 -0.32 9.46 -2.00
C ARG A 157 -0.25 9.92 -0.54
N ALA A 158 0.93 9.87 0.08
CA ALA A 158 1.12 10.33 1.46
C ALA A 158 0.82 11.83 1.64
N ARG A 159 1.04 12.64 0.59
CA ARG A 159 0.74 14.09 0.60
C ARG A 159 -0.72 14.42 0.35
N THR A 160 -1.45 13.56 -0.35
CA THR A 160 -2.85 13.79 -0.77
C THR A 160 -3.86 13.06 0.09
N ALA A 161 -3.43 12.05 0.88
CA ALA A 161 -4.33 11.34 1.77
C ALA A 161 -4.63 12.20 3.01
N PRO A 162 -5.89 12.57 3.30
CA PRO A 162 -6.27 13.04 4.61
C PRO A 162 -5.94 11.98 5.65
N GLU A 163 -5.44 12.37 6.80
CA GLU A 163 -5.17 11.46 7.92
C GLU A 163 -6.43 10.62 8.21
N GLY A 164 -6.29 9.30 8.10
CA GLY A 164 -7.38 8.36 8.42
C GLY A 164 -8.20 7.82 7.25
N THR A 165 -8.00 8.25 6.01
CA THR A 165 -8.88 7.87 4.89
C THR A 165 -8.30 6.77 4.00
N THR A 166 -8.36 5.54 4.44
CA THR A 166 -8.36 4.36 3.55
C THR A 166 -9.61 3.55 3.80
N ALA A 167 -10.73 4.05 3.26
CA ALA A 167 -12.05 3.43 3.41
C ALA A 167 -12.09 1.94 2.96
N ALA A 168 -11.17 1.50 2.11
CA ALA A 168 -11.21 0.16 1.53
C ALA A 168 -10.39 -0.91 2.26
N GLY A 169 -9.49 -0.58 3.19
CA GLY A 169 -8.65 -1.55 3.92
C GLY A 169 -7.77 -2.48 3.06
N PHE A 170 -7.79 -2.34 1.71
CA PHE A 170 -7.01 -3.16 0.76
C PHE A 170 -6.63 -2.35 -0.48
N ARG A 171 -5.63 -2.87 -1.23
CA ARG A 171 -5.25 -2.38 -2.58
C ARG A 171 -5.25 -3.50 -3.61
N ILE A 172 -5.62 -3.17 -4.85
CA ILE A 172 -5.62 -4.08 -5.99
C ILE A 172 -4.29 -3.95 -6.73
N GLY A 173 -3.56 -5.05 -6.82
CA GLY A 173 -2.28 -5.13 -7.51
C GLY A 173 -2.40 -5.14 -9.04
N ARG A 174 -1.26 -5.19 -9.75
CA ARG A 174 -1.18 -5.36 -11.21
C ARG A 174 -1.79 -6.69 -11.68
N ASP A 175 -1.75 -7.69 -10.81
CA ASP A 175 -2.30 -9.04 -11.01
C ASP A 175 -3.78 -9.15 -10.65
N GLY A 176 -4.47 -8.02 -10.42
CA GLY A 176 -5.87 -7.98 -10.01
C GLY A 176 -6.13 -8.46 -8.58
N ARG A 177 -5.11 -8.91 -7.85
CA ARG A 177 -5.30 -9.45 -6.49
C ARG A 177 -5.43 -8.33 -5.47
N ARG A 178 -6.42 -8.50 -4.59
CA ARG A 178 -6.61 -7.62 -3.43
C ARG A 178 -5.56 -7.95 -2.36
N ARG A 179 -4.85 -6.93 -1.88
CA ARG A 179 -3.86 -7.04 -0.80
C ARG A 179 -4.25 -6.10 0.32
N PRO A 180 -4.33 -6.58 1.59
CA PRO A 180 -4.66 -5.71 2.71
C PRO A 180 -3.61 -4.60 2.85
N LEU A 181 -4.05 -3.39 3.22
CA LEU A 181 -3.19 -2.24 3.48
C LEU A 181 -2.31 -2.45 4.71
N SER A 182 -2.83 -3.11 5.72
CA SER A 182 -2.12 -3.46 6.92
C SER A 182 -1.76 -4.95 6.91
N ALA A 183 -0.48 -5.24 6.70
CA ALA A 183 0.06 -6.57 6.95
C ALA A 183 -0.10 -7.00 8.43
N ARG A 184 -0.30 -6.03 9.34
CA ARG A 184 -0.51 -6.24 10.77
C ARG A 184 -1.84 -6.92 11.05
N ALA A 185 -2.96 -6.39 10.56
CA ALA A 185 -4.28 -6.97 10.77
C ALA A 185 -4.41 -8.40 10.21
N GLY A 186 -3.74 -8.70 9.09
CA GLY A 186 -3.68 -10.05 8.55
C GLY A 186 -2.83 -11.01 9.41
N ARG A 187 -1.72 -10.52 9.97
CA ARG A 187 -0.89 -11.31 10.90
C ARG A 187 -1.59 -11.56 12.23
N GLU A 188 -2.26 -10.57 12.79
CA GLU A 188 -3.06 -10.69 14.02
C GLU A 188 -4.15 -11.74 13.86
N ARG A 189 -4.93 -11.69 12.77
CA ARG A 189 -5.93 -12.74 12.46
C ARG A 189 -5.30 -14.12 12.29
N ALA A 190 -4.15 -14.20 11.64
CA ALA A 190 -3.45 -15.48 11.48
C ALA A 190 -2.99 -16.03 12.83
N GLN A 191 -2.50 -15.18 13.72
CA GLN A 191 -2.13 -15.51 15.08
C GLN A 191 -3.31 -16.04 15.88
N GLU A 192 -4.45 -15.34 15.87
CA GLU A 192 -5.68 -15.78 16.53
C GLU A 192 -6.16 -17.15 16.02
N ILE A 193 -6.13 -17.37 14.69
CA ILE A 193 -6.51 -18.66 14.10
C ILE A 193 -5.56 -19.77 14.57
N MET A 194 -4.25 -19.52 14.60
CA MET A 194 -3.25 -20.52 14.99
C MET A 194 -3.30 -20.85 16.49
N VAL A 195 -3.67 -19.87 17.33
CA VAL A 195 -3.87 -20.10 18.78
C VAL A 195 -5.12 -20.95 19.02
N ARG A 196 -6.24 -20.68 18.31
CA ARG A 196 -7.48 -21.44 18.44
C ARG A 196 -7.40 -22.83 17.81
N GLU A 197 -6.71 -22.94 16.70
CA GLU A 197 -6.60 -24.16 15.89
C GLU A 197 -5.11 -24.45 15.56
N PRO A 198 -4.30 -24.96 16.51
CA PRO A 198 -2.86 -25.16 16.31
C PRO A 198 -2.51 -26.10 15.16
N GLN A 199 -3.42 -27.04 14.83
CA GLN A 199 -3.25 -28.02 13.76
C GLN A 199 -3.71 -27.53 12.38
N ALA A 200 -4.24 -26.30 12.27
CA ALA A 200 -4.68 -25.75 10.99
C ALA A 200 -3.50 -25.66 10.00
N SER A 201 -3.71 -26.10 8.75
CA SER A 201 -2.67 -26.01 7.72
C SER A 201 -2.35 -24.54 7.39
N LEU A 202 -1.08 -24.26 7.04
CA LEU A 202 -0.63 -22.90 6.65
C LEU A 202 -1.47 -22.33 5.49
N ARG A 203 -1.91 -23.18 4.55
CA ARG A 203 -2.77 -22.75 3.43
C ARG A 203 -4.17 -22.35 3.90
N ALA A 204 -4.75 -23.07 4.87
CA ALA A 204 -6.05 -22.74 5.46
C ALA A 204 -5.97 -21.43 6.25
N VAL A 205 -4.95 -21.27 7.09
CA VAL A 205 -4.70 -20.03 7.84
C VAL A 205 -4.49 -18.85 6.91
N ALA A 206 -3.63 -18.98 5.89
CA ALA A 206 -3.33 -17.92 4.92
C ALA A 206 -4.60 -17.46 4.20
N ARG A 207 -5.44 -18.38 3.74
CA ARG A 207 -6.72 -18.07 3.09
C ARG A 207 -7.69 -17.34 4.02
N ARG A 208 -7.88 -17.82 5.25
CA ARG A 208 -8.80 -17.24 6.25
C ARG A 208 -8.32 -15.87 6.76
N ALA A 209 -7.01 -15.70 6.95
CA ALA A 209 -6.41 -14.45 7.40
C ALA A 209 -6.20 -13.42 6.26
N GLY A 210 -6.34 -13.82 4.99
CA GLY A 210 -6.12 -12.95 3.84
C GLY A 210 -4.64 -12.59 3.61
N ILE A 211 -3.72 -13.51 3.94
CA ILE A 211 -2.27 -13.31 3.82
C ILE A 211 -1.63 -14.38 2.92
N SER A 212 -0.34 -14.22 2.57
CA SER A 212 0.38 -15.25 1.85
C SER A 212 0.73 -16.43 2.76
N VAL A 213 0.94 -17.63 2.17
CA VAL A 213 1.39 -18.82 2.91
C VAL A 213 2.75 -18.56 3.58
N GLY A 214 3.64 -17.80 2.92
CA GLY A 214 4.93 -17.40 3.51
C GLY A 214 4.75 -16.51 4.74
N THR A 215 3.82 -15.56 4.70
CA THR A 215 3.47 -14.72 5.87
C THR A 215 2.87 -15.56 7.00
N ALA A 216 2.00 -16.53 6.68
CA ALA A 216 1.45 -17.45 7.67
C ALA A 216 2.54 -18.32 8.31
N LEU A 217 3.53 -18.78 7.54
CA LEU A 217 4.68 -19.51 8.06
C LEU A 217 5.53 -18.64 8.99
N ASP A 218 5.75 -17.37 8.64
CA ASP A 218 6.48 -16.42 9.48
C ASP A 218 5.77 -16.19 10.83
N VAL A 219 4.44 -16.01 10.81
CA VAL A 219 3.63 -15.91 12.03
C VAL A 219 3.75 -17.18 12.88
N ARG A 220 3.67 -18.38 12.27
CA ARG A 220 3.83 -19.66 12.99
C ARG A 220 5.21 -19.80 13.62
N ARG A 221 6.26 -19.39 12.90
CA ARG A 221 7.64 -19.42 13.42
C ARG A 221 7.79 -18.48 14.62
N ARG A 222 7.20 -17.30 14.56
CA ARG A 222 7.22 -16.35 15.69
C ARG A 222 6.47 -16.90 16.90
N LEU A 223 5.28 -17.45 16.70
CA LEU A 223 4.52 -18.12 17.76
C LEU A 223 5.26 -19.34 18.35
N ALA A 224 6.03 -20.04 17.55
CA ALA A 224 6.86 -21.15 18.02
C ALA A 224 8.18 -20.69 18.66
N ALA A 225 8.69 -19.52 18.26
CA ALA A 225 9.90 -18.90 18.80
C ALA A 225 9.61 -18.02 20.03
N GLU A 226 8.36 -17.60 20.23
CA GLU A 226 7.95 -17.05 21.52
C GLU A 226 8.12 -18.19 22.54
N PRO A 227 9.01 -18.05 23.53
CA PRO A 227 9.20 -19.09 24.52
C PRO A 227 7.83 -19.35 25.16
N LYS A 228 7.40 -20.63 25.16
CA LYS A 228 6.18 -21.08 25.87
C LYS A 228 6.18 -20.73 27.36
N ASP A 229 7.32 -20.25 27.81
CA ASP A 229 7.63 -19.78 29.16
C ASP A 229 7.97 -18.28 29.21
N ALA A 230 7.54 -17.46 28.23
CA ALA A 230 7.40 -16.05 28.56
C ALA A 230 6.33 -16.02 29.66
N PRO A 231 6.65 -15.67 30.91
CA PRO A 231 5.66 -15.59 31.97
C PRO A 231 4.55 -14.69 31.45
N ALA A 232 3.32 -15.19 31.41
CA ALA A 232 2.13 -14.38 31.18
C ALA A 232 2.35 -13.09 31.95
N ALA A 233 2.30 -11.91 31.28
CA ALA A 233 2.75 -10.61 31.78
C ALA A 233 2.61 -10.60 33.31
N ALA A 234 3.76 -10.79 33.99
CA ALA A 234 3.72 -11.16 35.40
C ALA A 234 2.96 -10.07 36.10
N SER A 235 1.79 -10.41 36.66
CA SER A 235 0.94 -9.41 37.31
C SER A 235 1.77 -8.71 38.36
N ALA A 236 1.49 -7.44 38.65
CA ALA A 236 2.19 -6.66 39.64
C ALA A 236 2.36 -7.44 40.98
N ASP A 237 1.38 -8.30 41.29
CA ASP A 237 1.38 -9.18 42.46
C ASP A 237 2.52 -10.23 42.47
N ILE A 238 2.94 -10.72 41.28
CA ILE A 238 4.08 -11.65 41.19
C ILE A 238 5.42 -10.92 41.20
N LEU A 239 5.46 -9.70 40.69
CA LEU A 239 6.68 -8.90 40.58
C LEU A 239 7.06 -8.20 41.90
N ARG A 240 6.06 -7.82 42.68
CA ARG A 240 6.25 -7.09 43.96
C ARG A 240 7.17 -7.84 44.94
N PRO A 241 6.96 -9.11 45.28
CA PRO A 241 7.84 -9.85 46.17
C PRO A 241 9.29 -9.96 45.66
N ARG A 242 9.45 -10.12 44.36
CA ARG A 242 10.77 -10.19 43.72
C ARG A 242 11.50 -8.85 43.77
N LEU A 243 10.79 -7.76 43.52
CA LEU A 243 11.35 -6.41 43.64
C LEU A 243 11.74 -6.11 45.10
N GLU A 244 10.93 -6.51 46.07
CA GLU A 244 11.27 -6.37 47.50
C GLU A 244 12.54 -7.14 47.87
N GLN A 245 12.75 -8.32 47.30
CA GLN A 245 13.98 -9.07 47.48
C GLN A 245 15.19 -8.34 46.88
N LEU A 246 15.06 -7.79 45.66
CA LEU A 246 16.14 -7.01 45.03
C LEU A 246 16.44 -5.71 45.82
N LEU A 247 15.43 -5.07 46.39
CA LEU A 247 15.61 -3.89 47.23
C LEU A 247 16.40 -4.18 48.50
N ARG A 248 16.49 -5.44 48.98
CA ARG A 248 17.30 -5.88 50.11
C ARG A 248 18.68 -6.33 49.72
N ASP A 249 18.98 -6.51 48.42
CA ASP A 249 20.27 -6.98 47.94
C ASP A 249 21.37 -5.92 48.16
N PRO A 250 22.42 -6.22 48.95
CA PRO A 250 23.49 -5.27 49.21
C PRO A 250 24.27 -4.89 47.94
N SER A 251 24.42 -5.83 46.98
CA SER A 251 25.16 -5.61 45.74
C SER A 251 24.52 -4.51 44.86
N LEU A 252 23.21 -4.38 44.90
CA LEU A 252 22.45 -3.36 44.19
C LEU A 252 22.33 -2.05 45.01
N ARG A 253 22.23 -2.15 46.35
CA ARG A 253 22.02 -0.98 47.19
C ARG A 253 23.26 -0.09 47.33
N TYR A 254 24.43 -0.69 47.34
CA TYR A 254 25.71 0.04 47.56
C TYR A 254 26.40 0.43 46.24
N ASN A 255 25.81 0.11 45.11
CA ASN A 255 26.28 0.49 43.78
C ASN A 255 25.36 1.57 43.19
N ASP A 256 25.92 2.62 42.57
CA ASP A 256 25.16 3.72 41.95
C ASP A 256 24.26 3.25 40.83
N GLN A 257 24.74 2.34 39.94
CA GLN A 257 23.98 1.74 38.88
C GLN A 257 22.85 0.85 39.42
N GLY A 258 23.14 0.08 40.48
CA GLY A 258 22.14 -0.75 41.17
C GLY A 258 21.03 0.09 41.79
N ARG A 259 21.35 1.20 42.45
CA ARG A 259 20.35 2.14 42.96
C ARG A 259 19.49 2.76 41.86
N THR A 260 20.08 3.07 40.72
CA THR A 260 19.36 3.58 39.56
C THR A 260 18.42 2.52 39.00
N LEU A 261 18.88 1.27 38.82
CA LEU A 261 18.07 0.15 38.41
C LEU A 261 16.87 -0.10 39.35
N LEU A 262 17.11 -0.12 40.65
CA LEU A 262 16.05 -0.31 41.66
C LEU A 262 14.99 0.80 41.59
N ARG A 263 15.38 2.05 41.39
CA ARG A 263 14.44 3.18 41.21
C ARG A 263 13.62 3.01 39.94
N LEU A 264 14.25 2.67 38.83
CA LEU A 264 13.55 2.43 37.54
C LEU A 264 12.57 1.25 37.66
N ALA A 265 13.00 0.14 38.24
CA ALA A 265 12.15 -1.03 38.45
C ALA A 265 10.93 -0.71 39.33
N THR A 266 11.13 0.02 40.43
CA THR A 266 10.06 0.47 41.32
C THR A 266 9.07 1.38 40.60
N SER A 267 9.56 2.36 39.81
CA SER A 267 8.72 3.28 39.07
C SER A 267 7.94 2.54 37.95
N THR A 268 8.59 1.57 37.30
CA THR A 268 7.94 0.75 36.26
C THR A 268 6.83 -0.11 36.89
N LEU A 269 7.05 -0.74 38.03
CA LEU A 269 6.01 -1.51 38.71
C LEU A 269 4.82 -0.62 39.11
N ALA A 270 5.06 0.56 39.68
CA ALA A 270 4.02 1.51 40.04
C ALA A 270 3.23 1.99 38.81
N PHE A 271 3.89 2.16 37.65
CA PHE A 271 3.21 2.44 36.36
C PHE A 271 2.33 1.28 35.92
N MET A 272 2.82 0.03 36.04
CA MET A 272 2.06 -1.17 35.60
C MET A 272 0.79 -1.41 36.45
N GLU A 273 0.74 -0.90 37.67
CA GLU A 273 -0.42 -0.99 38.56
C GLU A 273 -1.56 -0.03 38.15
N ARG A 274 -1.25 1.06 37.47
CA ARG A 274 -2.26 2.09 37.10
C ARG A 274 -2.05 2.67 35.67
N PRO A 275 -1.89 1.84 34.64
CA PRO A 275 -1.56 2.32 33.31
C PRO A 275 -2.66 3.22 32.74
N ASP A 276 -3.93 2.86 32.94
CA ASP A 276 -5.09 3.56 32.35
C ASP A 276 -5.27 4.95 32.96
N SER A 277 -5.10 5.09 34.28
CA SER A 277 -5.23 6.39 34.95
C SER A 277 -4.12 7.37 34.56
N ILE A 278 -2.91 6.86 34.32
CA ILE A 278 -1.77 7.67 33.87
C ILE A 278 -1.97 8.06 32.41
N ALA A 279 -2.45 7.15 31.56
CA ALA A 279 -2.73 7.43 30.17
C ALA A 279 -3.85 8.49 30.00
N GLN A 280 -4.88 8.46 30.86
CA GLN A 280 -5.95 9.46 30.86
C GLN A 280 -5.46 10.86 31.28
N ALA A 281 -4.45 10.95 32.12
CA ALA A 281 -3.85 12.21 32.53
C ALA A 281 -2.98 12.86 31.46
N ALA A 282 -2.65 12.13 30.37
CA ALA A 282 -1.81 12.63 29.29
C ALA A 282 -2.58 13.63 28.43
N ALA A 283 -2.08 14.87 28.32
CA ALA A 283 -2.63 15.89 27.47
C ALA A 283 -2.56 15.47 25.99
N SER A 284 -3.57 15.86 25.18
CA SER A 284 -3.68 15.46 23.77
C SER A 284 -2.44 15.82 22.94
N HIS A 285 -1.83 16.98 23.18
CA HIS A 285 -0.62 17.44 22.47
C HIS A 285 0.64 16.64 22.81
N SER A 286 0.66 15.90 23.92
CA SER A 286 1.83 15.12 24.36
C SER A 286 1.75 13.65 23.95
N ARG A 287 0.63 13.18 23.43
CA ARG A 287 0.37 11.74 23.21
C ARG A 287 1.37 11.08 22.25
N GLU A 288 1.70 11.76 21.16
CA GLU A 288 2.65 11.23 20.17
C GLU A 288 4.05 11.08 20.78
N SER A 289 4.53 12.11 21.49
CA SER A 289 5.82 12.06 22.20
C SER A 289 5.84 10.98 23.29
N LEU A 290 4.75 10.82 24.04
CA LEU A 290 4.62 9.77 25.05
C LEU A 290 4.61 8.37 24.44
N GLN A 291 3.98 8.16 23.27
CA GLN A 291 4.03 6.90 22.56
C GLN A 291 5.45 6.55 22.10
N LEU A 292 6.19 7.53 21.60
CA LEU A 292 7.59 7.35 21.18
C LEU A 292 8.46 6.96 22.37
N VAL A 293 8.36 7.69 23.48
CA VAL A 293 9.10 7.41 24.73
C VAL A 293 8.73 6.03 25.27
N ALA A 294 7.44 5.69 25.33
CA ALA A 294 7.00 4.39 25.85
C ALA A 294 7.57 3.22 25.00
N ARG A 295 7.62 3.37 23.67
CA ARG A 295 8.24 2.39 22.77
C ARG A 295 9.74 2.23 23.08
N ALA A 296 10.46 3.35 23.17
CA ALA A 296 11.90 3.33 23.45
C ALA A 296 12.21 2.71 24.82
N CYS A 297 11.40 3.00 25.84
CA CYS A 297 11.51 2.37 27.17
C CYS A 297 11.27 0.85 27.09
N ALA A 298 10.24 0.39 26.39
CA ALA A 298 9.95 -1.03 26.24
C ALA A 298 11.10 -1.79 25.54
N GLU A 299 11.66 -1.21 24.47
CA GLU A 299 12.83 -1.77 23.77
C GLU A 299 14.09 -1.77 24.68
N GLY A 300 14.25 -0.73 25.51
CA GLY A 300 15.34 -0.65 26.49
C GLY A 300 15.25 -1.76 27.53
N TRP A 301 14.07 -2.00 28.10
CA TRP A 301 13.85 -3.07 29.07
C TRP A 301 14.03 -4.46 28.44
N GLN A 302 13.59 -4.68 27.20
CA GLN A 302 13.80 -5.95 26.49
C GLN A 302 15.27 -6.25 26.28
N ARG A 303 16.07 -5.25 25.83
CA ARG A 303 17.53 -5.39 25.67
C ARG A 303 18.21 -5.69 26.99
N PHE A 304 17.85 -4.97 28.02
CA PHE A 304 18.39 -5.20 29.38
C PHE A 304 18.08 -6.63 29.87
N GLY A 305 16.83 -7.10 29.67
CA GLY A 305 16.44 -8.45 30.05
C GLY A 305 17.24 -9.52 29.32
N ALA A 306 17.49 -9.33 28.03
CA ALA A 306 18.33 -10.25 27.23
C ALA A 306 19.78 -10.27 27.73
N GLN A 307 20.39 -9.11 28.02
CA GLN A 307 21.75 -9.02 28.53
C GLN A 307 21.92 -9.70 29.92
N VAL A 308 20.93 -9.54 30.80
CA VAL A 308 20.93 -10.21 32.10
C VAL A 308 20.77 -11.71 31.97
N ALA A 309 19.96 -12.19 30.99
CA ALA A 309 19.77 -13.64 30.72
C ALA A 309 21.04 -14.30 30.16
N ASP A 310 21.80 -13.58 29.33
CA ASP A 310 23.03 -14.10 28.68
C ASP A 310 24.24 -14.10 29.64
N GLY A 311 24.10 -13.60 30.86
CA GLY A 311 25.15 -13.66 31.90
C GLY A 311 26.41 -12.87 31.57
N ASN A 312 26.38 -11.95 30.60
CA ASN A 312 27.52 -11.15 30.17
C ASN A 312 27.37 -9.70 30.64
N PRO A 313 28.02 -9.28 31.76
CA PRO A 313 28.12 -7.87 32.11
C PRO A 313 29.03 -7.20 31.09
N GLY A 314 28.45 -6.37 30.20
CA GLY A 314 29.08 -5.74 29.05
C GLY A 314 30.53 -5.29 29.24
N GLN A 315 31.44 -5.87 28.51
CA GLN A 315 32.68 -5.27 28.08
C GLN A 315 32.33 -4.41 26.85
N ASP A 316 32.07 -3.13 27.10
CA ASP A 316 32.33 -1.99 26.21
C ASP A 316 31.54 -0.76 26.74
N ALA A 317 32.06 -0.16 27.79
CA ALA A 317 31.79 1.24 28.08
C ALA A 317 32.90 2.05 27.39
N PRO A 318 32.61 2.92 26.37
CA PRO A 318 33.60 3.89 25.93
C PRO A 318 33.91 4.82 27.10
N GLY A 319 35.20 4.83 27.48
CA GLY A 319 35.72 5.71 28.47
C GLY A 319 35.43 7.18 28.12
N ILE A 320 34.70 7.87 28.99
CA ILE A 320 34.61 9.32 28.98
C ILE A 320 35.95 9.79 29.59
N ALA A 321 36.86 10.22 28.70
CA ALA A 321 38.04 10.98 29.11
C ALA A 321 37.56 12.34 29.66
N VAL A 322 38.08 12.68 30.82
CA VAL A 322 37.94 13.96 31.54
C VAL A 322 38.52 15.11 30.71
#